data_587b7c0f9600e931bfb14352b62ec543
#
_entry.id   587b7c0f9600e931bfb14352b62ec543
#
_cell.length_a   1.000
_cell.length_b   1.000
_cell.length_c   1.000
_cell.angle_alpha   90.00
_cell.angle_beta   90.00
_cell.angle_gamma   90.00
#
_symmetry.space_group_name_H-M   'P 1'
#
loop_
_entity.id
_entity.type
_entity.pdbx_description
1 polymer ?
#
loop_
_entity_poly.entity_id
_entity_poly.type
_entity_poly.pdbx_seq_one_letter_code
_entity_poly.pdbx_strand_id
1 'polypeptide(L)'
;MRTKKFIYLILVVSLATGTAYGQLGPPSFRGISTLEQLQPSPLPLEQAFPFYISEVSPGKMRVTWNLADGHYLYRHAFNFTMKQNETSEALDVNALIPSGLKKTDQFFGQIEAYYESLSVGLNLTTVPSPEAFLIIEYQGCADWGFCYPPQKTLFKLTP
;
A
#
# COMPACT_ATOMS: atom_id res chain seq x y z
N MET A 1 -11.73 -58.37 83.09
CA MET A 1 -12.26 -59.35 82.09
C MET A 1 -11.91 -58.78 80.71
N ARG A 2 -10.83 -59.27 80.16
CA ARG A 2 -10.61 -60.25 79.08
C ARG A 2 -11.57 -59.97 77.92
N THR A 3 -11.09 -59.46 76.75
CA THR A 3 -10.97 -60.31 75.59
C THR A 3 -10.10 -59.64 74.51
N LYS A 4 -9.18 -60.40 73.99
CA LYS A 4 -8.31 -60.18 72.84
C LYS A 4 -9.14 -60.15 71.55
N LYS A 5 -8.81 -59.29 70.61
CA LYS A 5 -9.12 -59.57 69.21
C LYS A 5 -8.01 -59.11 68.24
N PHE A 6 -7.59 -60.10 67.57
CA PHE A 6 -6.69 -60.19 66.43
C PHE A 6 -6.68 -59.05 65.42
N ILE A 7 -5.49 -58.63 65.13
CA ILE A 7 -5.17 -57.77 64.01
C ILE A 7 -5.00 -58.65 62.77
N TYR A 8 -5.86 -58.51 61.78
CA TYR A 8 -5.63 -59.00 60.42
C TYR A 8 -5.02 -57.91 59.62
N LEU A 9 -3.76 -58.06 59.29
CA LEU A 9 -3.04 -57.18 58.34
C LEU A 9 -3.37 -57.68 56.95
N ILE A 10 -4.26 -56.94 56.24
CA ILE A 10 -4.52 -57.18 54.82
C ILE A 10 -3.62 -56.23 54.04
N LEU A 11 -2.61 -56.84 53.41
CA LEU A 11 -1.72 -56.18 52.46
C LEU A 11 -2.43 -56.09 51.12
N VAL A 12 -2.99 -54.90 50.78
CA VAL A 12 -3.53 -54.63 49.47
C VAL A 12 -2.43 -54.12 48.56
N VAL A 13 -1.96 -55.00 47.69
CA VAL A 13 -1.05 -54.63 46.59
C VAL A 13 -1.92 -54.00 45.48
N SER A 14 -1.90 -52.70 45.39
CA SER A 14 -2.53 -51.95 44.29
C SER A 14 -1.62 -51.97 43.06
N LEU A 15 -1.94 -52.78 42.05
CA LEU A 15 -1.36 -52.65 40.73
C LEU A 15 -1.89 -51.36 40.12
N ALA A 16 -1.06 -50.32 40.05
CA ALA A 16 -1.30 -49.14 39.28
C ALA A 16 -1.08 -49.45 37.79
N THR A 17 -2.16 -49.73 37.03
CA THR A 17 -2.13 -49.76 35.59
C THR A 17 -2.15 -48.29 35.10
N GLY A 18 -0.96 -47.78 34.79
CA GLY A 18 -0.83 -46.47 34.15
C GLY A 18 -1.35 -46.52 32.72
N THR A 19 -2.57 -46.04 32.49
CA THR A 19 -3.06 -45.73 31.14
C THR A 19 -2.35 -44.44 30.67
N ALA A 20 -1.39 -44.58 29.78
CA ALA A 20 -0.79 -43.46 29.06
C ALA A 20 -1.83 -42.91 28.08
N TYR A 21 -2.53 -41.86 28.46
CA TYR A 21 -3.28 -41.05 27.50
C TYR A 21 -2.27 -40.29 26.62
N GLY A 22 -1.99 -40.80 25.43
CA GLY A 22 -1.31 -40.05 24.41
C GLY A 22 -2.18 -38.83 24.05
N GLN A 23 -1.77 -37.64 24.51
CA GLN A 23 -2.30 -36.39 24.01
C GLN A 23 -1.88 -36.26 22.55
N LEU A 24 -2.82 -36.63 21.65
CA LEU A 24 -2.75 -36.18 20.28
C LEU A 24 -3.02 -34.66 20.32
N GLY A 25 -1.97 -33.88 20.49
CA GLY A 25 -2.03 -32.44 20.27
C GLY A 25 -2.54 -32.20 18.84
N PRO A 26 -3.35 -31.16 18.61
CA PRO A 26 -3.76 -30.83 17.27
C PRO A 26 -2.53 -30.68 16.38
N PRO A 27 -2.56 -31.16 15.13
CA PRO A 27 -1.42 -30.99 14.24
C PRO A 27 -1.11 -29.50 14.15
N SER A 28 0.06 -29.14 14.60
CA SER A 28 0.58 -27.79 14.44
C SER A 28 0.71 -27.57 12.93
N PHE A 29 -0.27 -26.91 12.32
CA PHE A 29 -0.18 -26.41 10.97
C PHE A 29 0.91 -25.30 10.93
N ARG A 30 2.16 -25.75 10.95
CA ARG A 30 3.34 -24.89 10.77
C ARG A 30 3.60 -24.59 9.29
N GLY A 31 2.57 -24.70 8.46
CA GLY A 31 2.68 -24.64 7.00
C GLY A 31 2.03 -23.45 6.32
N ILE A 32 1.44 -22.48 7.05
CA ILE A 32 0.73 -21.36 6.40
C ILE A 32 1.58 -20.09 6.32
N SER A 33 2.72 -20.02 7.01
CA SER A 33 3.60 -18.83 7.00
C SER A 33 4.46 -18.69 5.75
N THR A 34 4.50 -19.69 4.86
CA THR A 34 5.42 -19.67 3.70
C THR A 34 4.82 -19.06 2.45
N LEU A 35 3.51 -18.96 2.33
CA LEU A 35 2.88 -18.36 1.15
C LEU A 35 2.69 -16.84 1.28
N GLU A 36 2.57 -16.33 2.49
CA GLU A 36 2.49 -14.89 2.76
C GLU A 36 3.86 -14.19 2.57
N GLN A 37 4.96 -14.93 2.69
CA GLN A 37 6.33 -14.42 2.48
C GLN A 37 6.75 -14.35 0.99
N LEU A 38 5.93 -14.82 0.05
CA LEU A 38 6.22 -14.76 -1.39
C LEU A 38 5.69 -13.49 -2.07
N GLN A 39 4.85 -12.71 -1.40
CA GLN A 39 4.43 -11.42 -1.94
C GLN A 39 5.45 -10.35 -1.53
N PRO A 40 5.93 -9.53 -2.48
CA PRO A 40 6.79 -8.41 -2.16
C PRO A 40 6.09 -7.48 -1.17
N SER A 41 6.82 -7.00 -0.16
CA SER A 41 6.31 -5.95 0.71
C SER A 41 6.13 -4.67 -0.09
N PRO A 42 5.02 -3.92 0.10
CA PRO A 42 4.85 -2.64 -0.54
C PRO A 42 6.00 -1.69 -0.22
N LEU A 43 6.54 -1.03 -1.24
CA LEU A 43 7.54 0.02 -1.04
C LEU A 43 6.90 1.25 -0.36
N PRO A 44 7.67 2.04 0.40
CA PRO A 44 7.24 3.39 0.76
C PRO A 44 6.82 4.19 -0.48
N LEU A 45 5.82 5.05 -0.35
CA LEU A 45 5.22 5.79 -1.47
C LEU A 45 6.26 6.55 -2.30
N GLU A 46 7.18 7.23 -1.62
CA GLU A 46 8.26 8.01 -2.22
C GLU A 46 9.31 7.16 -2.96
N GLN A 47 9.34 5.86 -2.71
CA GLN A 47 10.18 4.90 -3.43
C GLN A 47 9.42 4.24 -4.59
N ALA A 48 8.11 4.02 -4.40
CA ALA A 48 7.27 3.44 -5.43
C ALA A 48 7.02 4.42 -6.58
N PHE A 49 6.75 5.70 -6.25
CA PHE A 49 6.34 6.75 -7.20
C PHE A 49 7.14 8.05 -6.99
N PRO A 50 8.47 8.04 -6.99
CA PRO A 50 9.23 9.26 -6.88
C PRO A 50 8.95 10.19 -8.07
N PHE A 51 8.79 11.47 -7.79
CA PHE A 51 8.59 12.48 -8.83
C PHE A 51 9.24 13.80 -8.48
N TYR A 52 9.46 14.62 -9.49
CA TYR A 52 9.93 15.97 -9.36
C TYR A 52 9.19 16.91 -10.30
N ILE A 53 9.20 18.18 -9.96
CA ILE A 53 8.57 19.24 -10.73
C ILE A 53 9.64 20.20 -11.20
N SER A 54 9.56 20.61 -12.45
CA SER A 54 10.44 21.62 -13.03
C SER A 54 9.62 22.67 -13.77
N GLU A 55 10.03 23.92 -13.67
CA GLU A 55 9.55 24.98 -14.55
C GLU A 55 10.27 24.87 -15.91
N VAL A 56 9.50 24.87 -16.99
CA VAL A 56 10.02 24.83 -18.37
C VAL A 56 10.13 26.23 -18.94
N SER A 57 9.15 27.06 -18.65
CA SER A 57 9.08 28.49 -18.99
C SER A 57 7.96 29.13 -18.15
N PRO A 58 7.86 30.45 -18.07
CA PRO A 58 6.84 31.12 -17.28
C PRO A 58 5.43 30.54 -17.56
N GLY A 59 4.77 30.04 -16.51
CA GLY A 59 3.46 29.42 -16.58
C GLY A 59 3.42 28.01 -17.18
N LYS A 60 4.57 27.43 -17.53
CA LYS A 60 4.66 26.04 -18.04
C LYS A 60 5.55 25.20 -17.14
N MET A 61 4.96 24.15 -16.60
CA MET A 61 5.64 23.24 -15.70
C MET A 61 5.68 21.83 -16.27
N ARG A 62 6.54 21.02 -15.73
CA ARG A 62 6.61 19.58 -16.02
C ARG A 62 6.71 18.81 -14.73
N VAL A 63 5.88 17.80 -14.60
CA VAL A 63 5.96 16.80 -13.53
C VAL A 63 6.49 15.52 -14.14
N THR A 64 7.56 14.98 -13.57
CA THR A 64 8.17 13.73 -14.05
C THR A 64 8.22 12.73 -12.92
N TRP A 65 7.62 11.57 -13.14
CA TRP A 65 7.71 10.39 -12.27
C TRP A 65 8.75 9.41 -12.80
N ASN A 66 9.49 8.75 -11.89
CA ASN A 66 10.33 7.60 -12.17
C ASN A 66 9.84 6.45 -11.27
N LEU A 67 9.10 5.53 -11.84
CA LEU A 67 8.38 4.50 -11.09
C LEU A 67 9.32 3.34 -10.76
N ALA A 68 9.15 2.76 -9.58
CA ALA A 68 9.84 1.53 -9.24
C ALA A 68 9.34 0.37 -10.12
N ASP A 69 10.21 -0.62 -10.32
CA ASP A 69 9.90 -1.81 -11.10
C ASP A 69 8.60 -2.47 -10.61
N GLY A 70 7.75 -2.87 -11.56
CA GLY A 70 6.46 -3.51 -11.26
C GLY A 70 5.42 -2.59 -10.63
N HIS A 71 5.66 -1.26 -10.61
CA HIS A 71 4.67 -0.26 -10.19
C HIS A 71 4.16 0.53 -11.39
N TYR A 72 2.92 0.99 -11.31
CA TYR A 72 2.28 1.78 -12.37
C TYR A 72 1.32 2.82 -11.82
N LEU A 73 1.14 3.89 -12.58
CA LEU A 73 0.17 4.96 -12.30
C LEU A 73 -1.01 4.85 -13.25
N TYR A 74 -2.20 5.13 -12.75
CA TYR A 74 -3.43 5.17 -13.53
C TYR A 74 -3.60 6.51 -14.24
N ARG A 75 -3.83 6.48 -15.56
CA ARG A 75 -4.11 7.70 -16.32
C ARG A 75 -5.35 8.43 -15.82
N HIS A 76 -6.40 7.71 -15.48
CA HIS A 76 -7.69 8.29 -15.04
C HIS A 76 -7.64 8.89 -13.63
N ALA A 77 -6.61 8.57 -12.84
CA ALA A 77 -6.47 9.05 -11.48
C ALA A 77 -5.68 10.37 -11.36
N PHE A 78 -5.16 10.90 -12.47
CA PHE A 78 -4.49 12.19 -12.44
C PHE A 78 -5.49 13.34 -12.42
N ASN A 79 -5.25 14.27 -11.50
CA ASN A 79 -5.89 15.56 -11.45
C ASN A 79 -4.86 16.64 -11.09
N PHE A 80 -4.90 17.78 -11.77
CA PHE A 80 -3.98 18.89 -11.56
C PHE A 80 -4.79 20.17 -11.42
N THR A 81 -4.70 20.81 -10.26
CA THR A 81 -5.34 22.08 -9.98
C THR A 81 -4.34 23.04 -9.33
N MET A 82 -4.62 24.34 -9.41
CA MET A 82 -3.82 25.38 -8.77
C MET A 82 -4.69 26.21 -7.85
N LYS A 83 -4.17 26.62 -6.71
CA LYS A 83 -4.80 27.62 -5.86
C LYS A 83 -3.86 28.82 -5.71
N GLN A 84 -4.43 30.01 -5.69
CA GLN A 84 -3.66 31.26 -5.51
C GLN A 84 -3.23 31.48 -4.07
N ASN A 85 -3.96 30.88 -3.11
CA ASN A 85 -3.66 30.81 -1.68
C ASN A 85 -4.52 29.73 -1.04
N GLU A 86 -4.39 29.49 0.25
CA GLU A 86 -5.10 28.43 0.98
C GLU A 86 -6.63 28.55 0.92
N THR A 87 -7.17 29.78 0.87
CA THR A 87 -8.61 30.04 0.91
C THR A 87 -9.23 30.23 -0.47
N SER A 88 -8.42 30.37 -1.54
CA SER A 88 -8.93 30.56 -2.89
C SER A 88 -9.56 29.27 -3.44
N GLU A 89 -10.46 29.41 -4.41
CA GLU A 89 -10.96 28.26 -5.17
C GLU A 89 -9.85 27.61 -5.99
N ALA A 90 -9.99 26.31 -6.23
CA ALA A 90 -9.09 25.57 -7.10
C ALA A 90 -9.40 25.91 -8.57
N LEU A 91 -8.34 26.21 -9.32
CA LEU A 91 -8.39 26.48 -10.75
C LEU A 91 -7.83 25.28 -11.49
N ASP A 92 -8.49 24.88 -12.57
CA ASP A 92 -8.01 23.79 -13.41
C ASP A 92 -6.70 24.17 -14.11
N VAL A 93 -5.79 23.21 -14.17
CA VAL A 93 -4.54 23.31 -14.93
C VAL A 93 -4.66 22.48 -16.19
N ASN A 94 -4.29 23.05 -17.33
CA ASN A 94 -4.28 22.33 -18.59
C ASN A 94 -3.10 21.34 -18.61
N ALA A 95 -3.41 20.05 -18.35
CA ALA A 95 -2.43 18.98 -18.29
C ALA A 95 -2.33 18.23 -19.63
N LEU A 96 -1.12 18.13 -20.14
CA LEU A 96 -0.77 17.34 -21.33
C LEU A 96 -0.29 15.96 -20.89
N ILE A 97 -1.24 15.06 -20.66
CA ILE A 97 -0.97 13.69 -20.23
C ILE A 97 -0.85 12.81 -21.48
N PRO A 98 0.32 12.16 -21.72
CA PRO A 98 0.51 11.30 -22.89
C PRO A 98 -0.41 10.07 -22.86
N SER A 99 -0.54 9.36 -23.97
CA SER A 99 -1.23 8.06 -24.00
C SER A 99 -0.45 7.04 -23.17
N GLY A 100 -1.17 6.24 -22.39
CA GLY A 100 -0.60 5.16 -21.58
C GLY A 100 -0.69 3.79 -22.25
N LEU A 101 -0.12 2.80 -21.61
CA LEU A 101 -0.27 1.40 -21.98
C LEU A 101 -1.68 0.93 -21.59
N LYS A 102 -2.40 0.37 -22.53
CA LYS A 102 -3.71 -0.26 -22.26
C LYS A 102 -3.50 -1.62 -21.61
N LYS A 103 -4.12 -1.81 -20.46
CA LYS A 103 -4.13 -3.11 -19.75
C LYS A 103 -5.47 -3.34 -19.06
N THR A 104 -5.74 -4.58 -18.72
CA THR A 104 -6.83 -4.95 -17.82
C THR A 104 -6.26 -5.15 -16.43
N ASP A 105 -6.79 -4.49 -15.44
CA ASP A 105 -6.43 -4.72 -14.05
C ASP A 105 -7.61 -5.26 -13.23
N GLN A 106 -7.33 -5.75 -12.02
CA GLN A 106 -8.33 -6.40 -11.17
C GLN A 106 -9.26 -5.41 -10.46
N PHE A 107 -8.91 -4.13 -10.38
CA PHE A 107 -9.64 -3.12 -9.61
C PHE A 107 -10.58 -2.29 -10.49
N PHE A 108 -10.11 -1.89 -11.68
CA PHE A 108 -10.82 -0.96 -12.57
C PHE A 108 -11.10 -1.54 -13.96
N GLY A 109 -10.71 -2.78 -14.23
CA GLY A 109 -10.91 -3.40 -15.54
C GLY A 109 -10.00 -2.80 -16.62
N GLN A 110 -10.56 -2.32 -17.72
CA GLN A 110 -9.78 -1.71 -18.81
C GLN A 110 -9.29 -0.32 -18.42
N ILE A 111 -7.96 -0.14 -18.37
CA ILE A 111 -7.28 1.09 -17.96
C ILE A 111 -6.19 1.49 -18.95
N GLU A 112 -5.73 2.74 -18.84
CA GLU A 112 -4.42 3.18 -19.32
C GLU A 112 -3.49 3.37 -18.12
N ALA A 113 -2.30 2.78 -18.19
CA ALA A 113 -1.29 2.80 -17.14
C ALA A 113 0.06 3.29 -17.65
N TYR A 114 0.86 3.83 -16.75
CA TYR A 114 2.24 4.25 -17.01
C TYR A 114 3.18 3.45 -16.13
N TYR A 115 4.23 2.93 -16.74
CA TYR A 115 5.33 2.21 -16.10
C TYR A 115 6.64 2.98 -16.29
N GLU A 116 7.66 2.64 -15.52
CA GLU A 116 9.02 3.17 -15.59
C GLU A 116 9.09 4.69 -15.44
N SER A 117 8.63 5.44 -16.43
CA SER A 117 8.66 6.90 -16.37
C SER A 117 7.44 7.53 -17.03
N LEU A 118 7.01 8.67 -16.47
CA LEU A 118 5.95 9.50 -17.01
C LEU A 118 6.33 10.96 -16.89
N SER A 119 6.20 11.73 -17.98
CA SER A 119 6.32 13.18 -17.97
C SER A 119 5.00 13.82 -18.40
N VAL A 120 4.43 14.68 -17.55
CA VAL A 120 3.21 15.43 -17.79
C VAL A 120 3.55 16.91 -17.91
N GLY A 121 3.22 17.52 -19.03
CA GLY A 121 3.31 18.97 -19.21
C GLY A 121 2.09 19.66 -18.61
N LEU A 122 2.31 20.73 -17.86
CA LEU A 122 1.27 21.55 -17.25
C LEU A 122 1.34 22.98 -17.76
N ASN A 123 0.22 23.50 -18.25
CA ASN A 123 0.09 24.91 -18.59
C ASN A 123 -0.86 25.57 -17.58
N LEU A 124 -0.33 26.50 -16.80
CA LEU A 124 -1.11 27.27 -15.84
C LEU A 124 -2.04 28.21 -16.59
N THR A 125 -3.30 28.26 -16.19
CA THR A 125 -4.33 29.10 -16.85
C THR A 125 -4.28 30.56 -16.42
N THR A 126 -3.62 30.83 -15.27
CA THR A 126 -3.41 32.15 -14.69
C THR A 126 -2.00 32.28 -14.12
N VAL A 127 -1.51 33.51 -14.01
CA VAL A 127 -0.23 33.78 -13.35
C VAL A 127 -0.35 33.44 -11.85
N PRO A 128 0.54 32.62 -11.30
CA PRO A 128 0.50 32.30 -9.89
C PRO A 128 0.90 33.50 -9.01
N SER A 129 0.23 33.65 -7.87
CA SER A 129 0.65 34.58 -6.82
C SER A 129 1.86 34.02 -6.07
N PRO A 130 2.55 34.84 -5.26
CA PRO A 130 3.66 34.35 -4.41
C PRO A 130 3.25 33.26 -3.40
N GLU A 131 1.97 33.15 -3.09
CA GLU A 131 1.41 32.14 -2.18
C GLU A 131 0.76 30.96 -2.92
N ALA A 132 0.79 30.95 -4.25
CA ALA A 132 0.14 29.94 -5.05
C ALA A 132 0.82 28.56 -4.87
N PHE A 133 0.00 27.54 -5.00
CA PHE A 133 0.47 26.16 -5.01
C PHE A 133 -0.28 25.30 -6.02
N LEU A 134 0.46 24.36 -6.58
CA LEU A 134 -0.04 23.30 -7.44
C LEU A 134 -0.50 22.13 -6.58
N ILE A 135 -1.67 21.59 -6.89
CA ILE A 135 -2.19 20.36 -6.29
C ILE A 135 -2.07 19.28 -7.35
N ILE A 136 -1.40 18.19 -6.99
CA ILE A 136 -1.20 17.03 -7.84
C ILE A 136 -1.88 15.84 -7.16
N GLU A 137 -2.88 15.28 -7.83
CA GLU A 137 -3.55 14.08 -7.37
C GLU A 137 -3.24 12.94 -8.34
N TYR A 138 -2.96 11.76 -7.80
CA TYR A 138 -2.66 10.56 -8.58
C TYR A 138 -2.90 9.30 -7.77
N GLN A 139 -2.97 8.16 -8.44
CA GLN A 139 -3.03 6.85 -7.79
C GLN A 139 -2.25 5.84 -8.62
N GLY A 140 -1.64 4.89 -7.93
CA GLY A 140 -0.91 3.80 -8.55
C GLY A 140 -1.01 2.51 -7.75
N CYS A 141 -0.59 1.43 -8.40
CA CYS A 141 -0.57 0.10 -7.85
C CYS A 141 0.72 -0.61 -8.21
N ALA A 142 0.92 -1.78 -7.62
CA ALA A 142 1.95 -2.73 -7.97
C ALA A 142 1.34 -3.95 -8.67
N ASP A 143 2.06 -4.54 -9.62
CA ASP A 143 1.59 -5.65 -10.46
C ASP A 143 1.20 -6.90 -9.66
N TRP A 144 1.74 -7.08 -8.45
CA TRP A 144 1.36 -8.19 -7.56
C TRP A 144 0.05 -7.97 -6.81
N GLY A 145 -0.70 -6.90 -7.13
CA GLY A 145 -2.05 -6.66 -6.62
C GLY A 145 -2.15 -5.76 -5.39
N PHE A 146 -1.10 -5.00 -5.06
CA PHE A 146 -1.18 -3.97 -4.02
C PHE A 146 -1.46 -2.60 -4.64
N CYS A 147 -2.52 -1.92 -4.17
CA CYS A 147 -2.84 -0.56 -4.59
C CYS A 147 -2.63 0.42 -3.45
N TYR A 148 -1.93 1.50 -3.78
CA TYR A 148 -1.76 2.62 -2.87
C TYR A 148 -3.04 3.45 -2.82
N PRO A 149 -3.41 4.03 -1.68
CA PRO A 149 -4.51 4.98 -1.61
C PRO A 149 -4.29 6.15 -2.58
N PRO A 150 -5.35 6.83 -3.04
CA PRO A 150 -5.20 8.06 -3.81
C PRO A 150 -4.32 9.07 -3.08
N GLN A 151 -3.37 9.66 -3.79
CA GLN A 151 -2.40 10.62 -3.27
C GLN A 151 -2.78 12.02 -3.63
N LYS A 152 -2.43 12.96 -2.76
CA LYS A 152 -2.59 14.40 -2.97
C LYS A 152 -1.37 15.11 -2.45
N THR A 153 -0.64 15.78 -3.33
CA THR A 153 0.56 16.54 -3.01
C THR A 153 0.37 18.01 -3.32
N LEU A 154 0.85 18.86 -2.44
CA LEU A 154 0.85 20.31 -2.57
C LEU A 154 2.29 20.76 -2.89
N PHE A 155 2.44 21.47 -3.99
CA PHE A 155 3.74 22.03 -4.40
C PHE A 155 3.63 23.55 -4.49
N LYS A 156 4.42 24.27 -3.68
CA LYS A 156 4.43 25.73 -3.69
C LYS A 156 5.04 26.23 -4.99
N LEU A 157 4.29 27.07 -5.70
CA LEU A 157 4.75 27.77 -6.88
C LEU A 157 5.48 29.04 -6.41
N THR A 158 6.81 29.03 -6.44
CA THR A 158 7.59 30.26 -6.22
C THR A 158 7.76 30.96 -7.55
N PRO A 159 7.47 32.26 -7.63
CA PRO A 159 7.73 33.05 -8.83
C PRO A 159 9.22 33.20 -9.11
#